data_51f76efea32d27c348a16157c7590eee
#
_entry.id   51f76efea32d27c348a16157c7590eee
#
_cell.length_a   1.000
_cell.length_b   1.000
_cell.length_c   1.000
_cell.angle_alpha   90.00
_cell.angle_beta   90.00
_cell.angle_gamma   90.00
#
_symmetry.space_group_name_H-M   'P 1'
#
loop_
_entity.id
_entity.type
_entity.pdbx_description
1 polymer ?
#
loop_
_entity_poly.entity_id
_entity_poly.type
_entity_poly.pdbx_seq_one_letter_code
_entity_poly.pdbx_strand_id
1 'polypeptide(L)'
;HKLFRWTEHRNRLLRSINGARLNFDLTPKELDEVTQEFLLANLPTLAPGDEGGVGHLISRGRMGLVLPTTTTTFVMYFFPLSRGLSKKAIYYEKGCHVVTPATRHMHPLTVDPKIKYRSRLHFSLADEEARLVDPEAIPLMLDHQGNLTEGTGWNFFLVCRGELLTASERNILQGVSRMTTIELARGLGLTVKEQDLQSYHAVTADEAFITSTGMCVMPVTRFNGQLVGDGKPGKLTLDLMNRWKEHVDFDFVAHAKRFT
;
A
#
# COMPACT_ATOMS: atom_id res chain seq x y z
N HIS A 1 -13.21 16.90 7.39
CA HIS A 1 -12.53 15.66 6.94
C HIS A 1 -12.86 15.36 5.49
N LYS A 2 -11.86 14.92 4.73
CA LYS A 2 -11.98 14.63 3.30
C LYS A 2 -11.37 13.25 3.01
N LEU A 3 -12.11 12.39 2.31
CA LEU A 3 -11.58 11.12 1.87
C LEU A 3 -10.49 11.32 0.81
N PHE A 4 -9.30 10.78 1.08
CA PHE A 4 -8.20 10.80 0.14
C PHE A 4 -8.54 9.97 -1.10
N ARG A 5 -8.62 10.62 -2.27
CA ARG A 5 -8.82 10.00 -3.59
C ARG A 5 -9.91 8.92 -3.60
N TRP A 6 -11.06 9.25 -3.02
CA TRP A 6 -12.15 8.29 -2.88
C TRP A 6 -12.62 7.71 -4.20
N THR A 7 -12.72 8.53 -5.23
CA THR A 7 -13.15 8.09 -6.57
C THR A 7 -12.26 6.97 -7.11
N GLU A 8 -10.96 7.09 -6.98
CA GLU A 8 -10.00 6.09 -7.43
C GLU A 8 -10.07 4.82 -6.58
N HIS A 9 -10.22 4.97 -5.26
CA HIS A 9 -10.41 3.84 -4.34
C HIS A 9 -11.70 3.09 -4.64
N ARG A 10 -12.83 3.80 -4.80
CA ARG A 10 -14.13 3.23 -5.17
C ARG A 10 -14.06 2.50 -6.51
N ASN A 11 -13.51 3.14 -7.54
CA ASN A 11 -13.42 2.53 -8.87
C ASN A 11 -12.54 1.26 -8.85
N ARG A 12 -11.45 1.25 -8.07
CA ARG A 12 -10.64 0.05 -7.88
C ARG A 12 -11.40 -1.03 -7.10
N LEU A 13 -12.20 -0.68 -6.08
CA LEU A 13 -13.07 -1.60 -5.37
C LEU A 13 -14.05 -2.28 -6.33
N LEU A 14 -14.76 -1.51 -7.16
CA LEU A 14 -15.70 -2.04 -8.15
C LEU A 14 -15.02 -2.95 -9.17
N ARG A 15 -13.83 -2.59 -9.66
CA ARG A 15 -13.03 -3.48 -10.53
C ARG A 15 -12.64 -4.77 -9.81
N SER A 16 -12.30 -4.71 -8.53
CA SER A 16 -11.96 -5.90 -7.73
C SER A 16 -13.17 -6.81 -7.52
N ILE A 17 -14.35 -6.23 -7.27
CA ILE A 17 -15.63 -6.96 -7.17
C ILE A 17 -15.91 -7.71 -8.46
N ASN A 18 -15.83 -7.04 -9.61
CA ASN A 18 -16.04 -7.64 -10.92
C ASN A 18 -14.99 -8.74 -11.22
N GLY A 19 -13.71 -8.48 -10.95
CA GLY A 19 -12.64 -9.46 -11.13
C GLY A 19 -12.79 -10.70 -10.24
N ALA A 20 -13.32 -10.53 -9.02
CA ALA A 20 -13.64 -11.62 -8.10
C ALA A 20 -15.00 -12.30 -8.38
N ARG A 21 -15.75 -11.81 -9.39
CA ARG A 21 -17.08 -12.30 -9.76
C ARG A 21 -18.04 -12.34 -8.57
N LEU A 22 -18.07 -11.24 -7.81
CA LEU A 22 -19.00 -11.07 -6.70
C LEU A 22 -20.24 -10.31 -7.18
N ASN A 23 -21.42 -10.76 -6.73
CA ASN A 23 -22.64 -9.98 -6.91
C ASN A 23 -22.62 -8.83 -5.90
N PHE A 24 -22.81 -7.61 -6.39
CA PHE A 24 -22.83 -6.43 -5.54
C PHE A 24 -23.85 -5.44 -6.08
N ASP A 25 -24.87 -5.19 -5.28
CA ASP A 25 -26.08 -4.54 -5.77
C ASP A 25 -26.06 -3.01 -5.66
N LEU A 26 -25.08 -2.45 -4.89
CA LEU A 26 -24.95 -1.00 -4.77
C LEU A 26 -24.37 -0.38 -6.04
N THR A 27 -25.04 0.63 -6.55
CA THR A 27 -24.49 1.52 -7.58
C THR A 27 -23.32 2.34 -7.02
N PRO A 28 -22.46 2.90 -7.87
CA PRO A 28 -21.39 3.79 -7.40
C PRO A 28 -21.90 4.96 -6.53
N LYS A 29 -23.08 5.50 -6.85
CA LYS A 29 -23.69 6.60 -6.09
C LYS A 29 -24.16 6.13 -4.71
N GLU A 30 -24.85 5.02 -4.62
CA GLU A 30 -25.28 4.46 -3.34
C GLU A 30 -24.08 4.07 -2.46
N LEU A 31 -23.00 3.56 -3.05
CA LEU A 31 -21.76 3.29 -2.33
C LEU A 31 -21.13 4.58 -1.78
N ASP A 32 -21.17 5.68 -2.53
CA ASP A 32 -20.73 6.99 -2.04
C ASP A 32 -21.57 7.46 -0.87
N GLU A 33 -22.90 7.36 -0.97
CA GLU A 33 -23.86 7.80 0.04
C GLU A 33 -23.68 7.02 1.36
N VAL A 34 -23.66 5.68 1.30
CA VAL A 34 -23.49 4.85 2.51
C VAL A 34 -22.09 5.02 3.14
N THR A 35 -21.06 5.25 2.32
CA THR A 35 -19.70 5.51 2.82
C THR A 35 -19.64 6.86 3.54
N GLN A 36 -20.29 7.89 2.99
CA GLN A 36 -20.36 9.21 3.60
C GLN A 36 -21.14 9.19 4.92
N GLU A 37 -22.29 8.53 4.95
CA GLU A 37 -23.10 8.35 6.17
C GLU A 37 -22.29 7.60 7.25
N PHE A 38 -21.66 6.50 6.88
CA PHE A 38 -20.80 5.73 7.78
C PHE A 38 -19.66 6.55 8.35
N LEU A 39 -19.01 7.38 7.54
CA LEU A 39 -17.97 8.29 8.00
C LEU A 39 -18.49 9.29 9.03
N LEU A 40 -19.56 10.01 8.71
CA LEU A 40 -20.14 11.02 9.58
C LEU A 40 -20.53 10.44 10.95
N ALA A 41 -21.04 9.22 10.98
CA ALA A 41 -21.38 8.52 12.23
C ALA A 41 -20.15 8.12 13.06
N ASN A 42 -18.99 7.89 12.44
CA ASN A 42 -17.81 7.37 13.13
C ASN A 42 -16.73 8.43 13.42
N LEU A 43 -16.65 9.52 12.67
CA LEU A 43 -15.68 10.59 12.90
C LEU A 43 -15.65 11.10 14.35
N PRO A 44 -16.81 11.26 15.06
CA PRO A 44 -16.80 11.71 16.44
C PRO A 44 -16.12 10.75 17.44
N THR A 45 -15.82 9.51 17.02
CA THR A 45 -15.15 8.52 17.87
C THR A 45 -13.63 8.66 17.88
N LEU A 46 -13.07 9.49 16.99
CA LEU A 46 -11.63 9.75 16.95
C LEU A 46 -11.16 10.57 18.14
N ALA A 47 -9.95 10.27 18.60
CA ALA A 47 -9.26 11.12 19.55
C ALA A 47 -8.99 12.51 18.92
N PRO A 48 -8.91 13.59 19.74
CA PRO A 48 -8.63 14.93 19.23
C PRO A 48 -7.31 14.97 18.41
N GLY A 49 -7.43 15.39 17.15
CA GLY A 49 -6.31 15.51 16.22
C GLY A 49 -5.84 14.20 15.60
N ASP A 50 -6.61 13.09 15.77
CA ASP A 50 -6.40 11.87 15.01
C ASP A 50 -7.15 11.91 13.67
N GLU A 51 -6.71 11.08 12.74
CA GLU A 51 -7.34 10.85 11.45
C GLU A 51 -7.89 9.43 11.36
N GLY A 52 -8.87 9.21 10.48
CA GLY A 52 -9.53 7.92 10.36
C GLY A 52 -9.35 7.26 9.02
N GLY A 53 -9.35 5.93 9.04
CA GLY A 53 -9.42 5.10 7.84
C GLY A 53 -10.74 4.36 7.73
N VAL A 54 -11.26 4.25 6.50
CA VAL A 54 -12.44 3.42 6.18
C VAL A 54 -12.01 2.23 5.37
N GLY A 55 -12.43 1.04 5.81
CA GLY A 55 -12.26 -0.18 5.05
C GLY A 55 -13.59 -0.74 4.56
N HIS A 56 -13.58 -1.22 3.32
CA HIS A 56 -14.70 -1.91 2.70
C HIS A 56 -14.30 -3.37 2.48
N LEU A 57 -15.14 -4.30 2.90
CA LEU A 57 -14.97 -5.73 2.72
C LEU A 57 -16.23 -6.31 2.10
N ILE A 58 -16.08 -6.97 0.96
CA ILE A 58 -17.16 -7.72 0.31
C ILE A 58 -16.75 -9.18 0.26
N SER A 59 -17.60 -10.06 0.75
CA SER A 59 -17.40 -11.50 0.68
C SER A 59 -18.55 -12.18 -0.08
N ARG A 60 -18.32 -13.44 -0.45
CA ARG A 60 -19.36 -14.25 -1.12
C ARG A 60 -20.55 -14.58 -0.20
N GLY A 61 -20.54 -14.14 1.06
CA GLY A 61 -21.60 -14.48 2.02
C GLY A 61 -21.46 -15.90 2.58
N ARG A 62 -22.57 -16.55 2.85
CA ARG A 62 -22.57 -17.91 3.40
C ARG A 62 -22.00 -18.91 2.40
N MET A 63 -21.00 -19.66 2.82
CA MET A 63 -20.49 -20.78 2.04
C MET A 63 -21.33 -22.03 2.33
N GLY A 64 -22.13 -22.45 1.35
CA GLY A 64 -22.70 -23.79 1.34
C GLY A 64 -21.68 -24.80 0.79
N LEU A 65 -21.57 -25.98 1.41
CA LEU A 65 -20.65 -27.05 0.93
C LEU A 65 -20.99 -27.52 -0.50
N VAL A 66 -22.21 -27.31 -0.98
CA VAL A 66 -22.74 -27.93 -2.21
C VAL A 66 -23.31 -26.90 -3.21
N LEU A 67 -23.73 -25.73 -2.74
CA LEU A 67 -24.35 -24.72 -3.59
C LEU A 67 -23.67 -23.37 -3.44
N PRO A 68 -23.31 -22.70 -4.56
CA PRO A 68 -22.82 -21.34 -4.50
C PRO A 68 -23.92 -20.43 -3.93
N THR A 69 -23.57 -19.62 -2.93
CA THR A 69 -24.48 -18.59 -2.44
C THR A 69 -24.47 -17.41 -3.41
N THR A 70 -25.65 -16.86 -3.68
CA THR A 70 -25.83 -15.69 -4.55
C THR A 70 -25.77 -14.37 -3.80
N THR A 71 -25.85 -14.40 -2.47
CA THR A 71 -25.86 -13.21 -1.62
C THR A 71 -24.48 -12.90 -1.10
N THR A 72 -23.99 -11.67 -1.36
CA THR A 72 -22.75 -11.16 -0.80
C THR A 72 -22.98 -10.55 0.58
N THR A 73 -21.93 -10.49 1.39
CA THR A 73 -21.92 -9.71 2.62
C THR A 73 -21.01 -8.50 2.41
N PHE A 74 -21.56 -7.30 2.62
CA PHE A 74 -20.84 -6.05 2.61
C PHE A 74 -20.61 -5.56 4.04
N VAL A 75 -19.37 -5.26 4.38
CA VAL A 75 -18.98 -4.78 5.70
C VAL A 75 -18.13 -3.53 5.52
N MET A 76 -18.46 -2.48 6.26
CA MET A 76 -17.59 -1.32 6.45
C MET A 76 -17.03 -1.34 7.87
N TYR A 77 -15.78 -0.91 8.01
CA TYR A 77 -15.15 -0.74 9.31
C TYR A 77 -14.35 0.55 9.34
N PHE A 78 -14.33 1.17 10.51
CA PHE A 78 -13.61 2.41 10.76
C PHE A 78 -12.46 2.13 11.74
N PHE A 79 -11.35 2.81 11.56
CA PHE A 79 -10.21 2.67 12.44
C PHE A 79 -9.42 3.99 12.54
N PRO A 80 -8.90 4.34 13.74
CA PRO A 80 -8.01 5.48 13.89
C PRO A 80 -6.68 5.21 13.19
N LEU A 81 -6.17 6.21 12.49
CA LEU A 81 -4.92 6.10 11.74
C LEU A 81 -3.72 5.94 12.68
N SER A 82 -3.77 6.61 13.84
CA SER A 82 -2.76 6.52 14.90
C SER A 82 -2.46 5.08 15.31
N ARG A 83 -3.47 4.21 15.38
CA ARG A 83 -3.33 2.82 15.87
C ARG A 83 -2.27 1.99 15.11
N GLY A 84 -2.09 2.27 13.82
CA GLY A 84 -1.12 1.56 12.97
C GLY A 84 0.12 2.38 12.66
N LEU A 85 -0.02 3.69 12.59
CA LEU A 85 1.03 4.58 12.10
C LEU A 85 2.02 4.97 13.20
N SER A 86 1.57 5.11 14.45
CA SER A 86 2.43 5.47 15.58
C SER A 86 3.61 4.51 15.75
N LYS A 87 3.36 3.20 15.69
CA LYS A 87 4.40 2.16 15.78
C LYS A 87 5.44 2.23 14.65
N LYS A 88 5.15 2.98 13.59
CA LYS A 88 6.01 3.15 12.41
C LYS A 88 6.66 4.53 12.33
N ALA A 89 6.37 5.42 13.28
CA ALA A 89 6.87 6.79 13.26
C ALA A 89 8.39 6.89 13.10
N ILE A 90 9.13 6.00 13.78
CA ILE A 90 10.59 5.96 13.72
C ILE A 90 11.12 5.67 12.31
N TYR A 91 10.38 4.95 11.48
CA TYR A 91 10.84 4.58 10.14
C TYR A 91 10.79 5.75 9.14
N TYR A 92 10.07 6.83 9.43
CA TYR A 92 10.18 8.05 8.64
C TYR A 92 11.55 8.74 8.77
N GLU A 93 12.26 8.47 9.88
CA GLU A 93 13.59 9.02 10.14
C GLU A 93 14.71 8.04 9.80
N LYS A 94 14.59 6.79 10.28
CA LYS A 94 15.65 5.79 10.09
C LYS A 94 15.51 4.95 8.82
N GLY A 95 14.31 4.97 8.18
CA GLY A 95 13.96 4.08 7.08
C GLY A 95 13.67 2.66 7.52
N CYS A 96 13.02 1.89 6.62
CA CYS A 96 12.70 0.49 6.82
C CYS A 96 13.83 -0.44 6.33
N HIS A 97 13.87 -1.65 6.87
CA HIS A 97 14.58 -2.78 6.30
C HIS A 97 13.62 -3.64 5.49
N VAL A 98 13.88 -3.79 4.21
CA VAL A 98 13.09 -4.63 3.29
C VAL A 98 13.85 -5.90 2.94
N VAL A 99 13.17 -7.04 3.00
CA VAL A 99 13.75 -8.36 2.72
C VAL A 99 12.90 -9.08 1.67
N THR A 100 13.56 -9.78 0.74
CA THR A 100 12.87 -10.65 -0.22
C THR A 100 12.71 -12.05 0.36
N PRO A 101 11.48 -12.49 0.73
CA PRO A 101 11.22 -13.80 1.28
C PRO A 101 11.29 -14.90 0.21
N ALA A 102 11.35 -16.17 0.63
CA ALA A 102 11.24 -17.32 -0.27
C ALA A 102 9.83 -17.43 -0.88
N THR A 103 8.80 -17.10 -0.11
CA THR A 103 7.41 -17.06 -0.58
C THR A 103 7.26 -16.06 -1.74
N ARG A 104 6.73 -16.55 -2.87
CA ARG A 104 6.52 -15.73 -4.08
C ARG A 104 5.18 -15.04 -4.06
N HIS A 105 5.13 -13.90 -4.77
CA HIS A 105 3.87 -13.21 -5.02
C HIS A 105 2.90 -14.10 -5.81
N MET A 106 1.59 -13.90 -5.60
CA MET A 106 0.57 -14.67 -6.30
C MET A 106 0.73 -14.50 -7.81
N HIS A 107 0.76 -15.62 -8.52
CA HIS A 107 0.87 -15.61 -9.98
C HIS A 107 -0.42 -15.08 -10.62
N PRO A 108 -0.38 -14.16 -11.60
CA PRO A 108 -1.57 -13.58 -12.21
C PRO A 108 -2.53 -14.60 -12.84
N LEU A 109 -2.04 -15.75 -13.28
CA LEU A 109 -2.88 -16.84 -13.79
C LEU A 109 -3.63 -17.61 -12.68
N THR A 110 -3.22 -17.45 -11.41
CA THR A 110 -3.92 -18.05 -10.27
C THR A 110 -4.95 -17.07 -9.72
N VAL A 111 -4.50 -15.89 -9.33
CA VAL A 111 -5.34 -14.75 -8.91
C VAL A 111 -4.64 -13.48 -9.34
N ASP A 112 -5.29 -12.69 -10.19
CA ASP A 112 -4.70 -11.43 -10.65
C ASP A 112 -4.47 -10.47 -9.47
N PRO A 113 -3.23 -10.03 -9.21
CA PRO A 113 -2.89 -9.16 -8.08
C PRO A 113 -3.55 -7.78 -8.14
N LYS A 114 -4.08 -7.37 -9.30
CA LYS A 114 -4.89 -6.16 -9.43
C LYS A 114 -6.23 -6.24 -8.70
N ILE A 115 -6.70 -7.46 -8.38
CA ILE A 115 -7.86 -7.68 -7.50
C ILE A 115 -7.41 -7.49 -6.05
N LYS A 116 -7.96 -6.49 -5.36
CA LYS A 116 -7.65 -6.27 -3.94
C LYS A 116 -8.46 -7.23 -3.06
N TYR A 117 -7.92 -8.43 -2.86
CA TYR A 117 -8.57 -9.49 -2.07
C TYR A 117 -8.00 -9.63 -0.66
N ARG A 118 -8.73 -10.35 0.21
CA ARG A 118 -8.39 -10.56 1.62
C ARG A 118 -7.81 -11.94 1.96
N SER A 119 -7.68 -12.84 1.01
CA SER A 119 -6.97 -14.10 1.19
C SER A 119 -5.46 -13.81 1.24
N ARG A 120 -4.91 -13.66 2.45
CA ARG A 120 -3.58 -13.09 2.67
C ARG A 120 -2.55 -14.09 3.20
N LEU A 121 -2.80 -15.40 3.04
CA LEU A 121 -1.91 -16.42 3.60
C LEU A 121 -0.46 -16.27 3.10
N HIS A 122 -0.26 -16.08 1.79
CA HIS A 122 1.08 -15.88 1.21
C HIS A 122 1.77 -14.60 1.74
N PHE A 123 1.02 -13.54 2.03
CA PHE A 123 1.57 -12.34 2.66
C PHE A 123 1.96 -12.60 4.12
N SER A 124 1.15 -13.36 4.87
CA SER A 124 1.48 -13.71 6.25
C SER A 124 2.72 -14.58 6.33
N LEU A 125 2.86 -15.56 5.42
CA LEU A 125 4.08 -16.38 5.32
C LEU A 125 5.31 -15.51 5.00
N ALA A 126 5.17 -14.59 4.05
CA ALA A 126 6.24 -13.66 3.69
C ALA A 126 6.64 -12.75 4.87
N ASP A 127 5.67 -12.26 5.67
CA ASP A 127 5.92 -11.47 6.87
C ASP A 127 6.72 -12.29 7.92
N GLU A 128 6.36 -13.56 8.15
CA GLU A 128 7.10 -14.44 9.07
C GLU A 128 8.53 -14.72 8.56
N GLU A 129 8.69 -15.04 7.28
CA GLU A 129 10.03 -15.27 6.69
C GLU A 129 10.92 -14.02 6.79
N ALA A 130 10.38 -12.82 6.57
CA ALA A 130 11.15 -11.58 6.72
C ALA A 130 11.62 -11.38 8.16
N ARG A 131 10.76 -11.67 9.15
CA ARG A 131 11.11 -11.55 10.59
C ARG A 131 12.16 -12.55 11.05
N LEU A 132 12.32 -13.69 10.38
CA LEU A 132 13.42 -14.63 10.65
C LEU A 132 14.78 -14.03 10.29
N VAL A 133 14.82 -13.10 9.33
CA VAL A 133 16.06 -12.39 8.94
C VAL A 133 16.33 -11.21 9.87
N ASP A 134 15.29 -10.42 10.17
CA ASP A 134 15.36 -9.27 11.06
C ASP A 134 13.95 -9.01 11.63
N PRO A 135 13.76 -8.97 12.96
CA PRO A 135 12.44 -8.77 13.58
C PRO A 135 11.69 -7.53 13.12
N GLU A 136 12.40 -6.50 12.64
CA GLU A 136 11.80 -5.26 12.11
C GLU A 136 11.66 -5.28 10.57
N ALA A 137 12.16 -6.30 9.88
CA ALA A 137 12.09 -6.35 8.42
C ALA A 137 10.65 -6.53 7.92
N ILE A 138 10.41 -5.95 6.75
CA ILE A 138 9.15 -6.10 6.01
C ILE A 138 9.41 -6.76 4.64
N PRO A 139 8.51 -7.65 4.17
CA PRO A 139 8.77 -8.43 2.97
C PRO A 139 8.44 -7.67 1.68
N LEU A 140 9.36 -7.66 0.74
CA LEU A 140 9.13 -7.32 -0.67
C LEU A 140 9.15 -8.60 -1.50
N MET A 141 8.01 -8.95 -2.05
CA MET A 141 7.86 -10.22 -2.73
C MET A 141 8.42 -10.19 -4.15
N LEU A 142 8.90 -11.34 -4.60
CA LEU A 142 9.30 -11.56 -5.99
C LEU A 142 8.19 -12.29 -6.74
N ASP A 143 8.06 -12.01 -8.04
CA ASP A 143 7.27 -12.86 -8.93
C ASP A 143 8.00 -14.18 -9.25
N HIS A 144 7.38 -15.02 -10.06
CA HIS A 144 7.94 -16.32 -10.46
C HIS A 144 9.15 -16.21 -11.42
N GLN A 145 9.42 -15.03 -11.96
CA GLN A 145 10.59 -14.74 -12.80
C GLN A 145 11.73 -14.05 -12.02
N GLY A 146 11.53 -13.81 -10.70
CA GLY A 146 12.51 -13.17 -9.84
C GLY A 146 12.47 -11.63 -9.88
N ASN A 147 11.43 -11.04 -10.47
CA ASN A 147 11.26 -9.60 -10.45
C ASN A 147 10.63 -9.12 -9.13
N LEU A 148 11.08 -7.97 -8.65
CA LEU A 148 10.51 -7.28 -7.50
C LEU A 148 9.06 -6.87 -7.82
N THR A 149 8.14 -7.12 -6.90
CA THR A 149 6.74 -6.79 -7.07
C THR A 149 6.29 -5.75 -6.05
N GLU A 150 5.62 -6.17 -5.02
CA GLU A 150 5.09 -5.35 -3.95
C GLU A 150 5.22 -6.05 -2.59
N GLY A 151 5.02 -5.31 -1.53
CA GLY A 151 4.95 -5.89 -0.18
C GLY A 151 3.52 -6.21 0.24
N THR A 152 3.36 -6.56 1.49
CA THR A 152 2.11 -7.06 2.07
C THR A 152 0.99 -6.02 2.17
N GLY A 153 1.21 -4.79 1.75
CA GLY A 153 0.21 -3.71 1.76
C GLY A 153 0.74 -2.39 1.23
N TRP A 154 1.80 -2.43 0.43
CA TRP A 154 2.51 -1.28 -0.07
C TRP A 154 3.20 -1.57 -1.40
N ASN A 155 3.40 -0.55 -2.23
CA ASN A 155 4.19 -0.62 -3.46
C ASN A 155 5.59 -0.07 -3.22
N PHE A 156 6.55 -0.52 -4.03
CA PHE A 156 7.97 -0.25 -3.90
C PHE A 156 8.50 0.64 -5.01
N PHE A 157 9.42 1.53 -4.64
CA PHE A 157 10.08 2.47 -5.54
C PHE A 157 11.58 2.51 -5.28
N LEU A 158 12.33 2.73 -6.35
CA LEU A 158 13.77 2.95 -6.34
C LEU A 158 14.11 4.28 -7.02
N VAL A 159 15.11 4.96 -6.52
CA VAL A 159 15.77 6.05 -7.23
C VAL A 159 17.10 5.55 -7.76
N CYS A 160 17.29 5.63 -9.07
CA CYS A 160 18.50 5.20 -9.73
C CYS A 160 18.93 6.29 -10.72
N ARG A 161 20.09 6.90 -10.48
CA ARG A 161 20.67 7.95 -11.35
C ARG A 161 19.69 9.10 -11.63
N GLY A 162 18.93 9.52 -10.60
CA GLY A 162 17.95 10.60 -10.71
C GLY A 162 16.63 10.21 -11.37
N GLU A 163 16.43 8.95 -11.78
CA GLU A 163 15.16 8.44 -12.27
C GLU A 163 14.42 7.67 -11.17
N LEU A 164 13.09 7.77 -11.18
CA LEU A 164 12.23 6.99 -10.29
C LEU A 164 11.76 5.72 -10.98
N LEU A 165 12.08 4.57 -10.41
CA LEU A 165 11.71 3.26 -10.93
C LEU A 165 10.70 2.58 -10.02
N THR A 166 9.73 1.87 -10.59
CA THR A 166 8.78 1.02 -9.86
C THR A 166 8.36 -0.17 -10.71
N ALA A 167 7.89 -1.24 -10.06
CA ALA A 167 7.42 -2.43 -10.75
C ALA A 167 6.29 -2.11 -11.74
N SER A 168 6.32 -2.79 -12.90
CA SER A 168 5.23 -2.72 -13.88
C SER A 168 3.90 -3.20 -13.25
N GLU A 169 2.78 -2.67 -13.73
CA GLU A 169 1.44 -3.00 -13.18
C GLU A 169 1.01 -4.46 -13.43
N ARG A 170 1.79 -5.23 -14.16
CA ARG A 170 1.44 -6.61 -14.53
C ARG A 170 1.23 -7.51 -13.31
N ASN A 171 2.12 -7.41 -12.32
CA ASN A 171 2.22 -8.35 -11.20
C ASN A 171 2.04 -7.68 -9.83
N ILE A 172 1.38 -6.53 -9.76
CA ILE A 172 1.16 -5.78 -8.53
C ILE A 172 -0.26 -5.22 -8.45
N LEU A 173 -0.68 -4.87 -7.24
CA LEU A 173 -1.87 -4.05 -7.06
C LEU A 173 -1.61 -2.63 -7.59
N GLN A 174 -2.54 -2.12 -8.38
CA GLN A 174 -2.56 -0.72 -8.81
C GLN A 174 -2.88 0.18 -7.60
N GLY A 175 -1.85 0.50 -6.82
CA GLY A 175 -1.98 1.30 -5.60
C GLY A 175 -2.39 2.74 -5.91
N VAL A 176 -3.39 3.28 -5.21
CA VAL A 176 -3.78 4.70 -5.34
C VAL A 176 -2.63 5.59 -4.88
N SER A 177 -1.94 5.22 -3.80
CA SER A 177 -0.75 5.94 -3.35
C SER A 177 0.41 5.82 -4.34
N ARG A 178 0.58 4.65 -4.99
CA ARG A 178 1.56 4.49 -6.07
C ARG A 178 1.28 5.48 -7.21
N MET A 179 0.05 5.54 -7.68
CA MET A 179 -0.39 6.46 -8.73
C MET A 179 -0.13 7.93 -8.32
N THR A 180 -0.52 8.33 -7.11
CA THR A 180 -0.25 9.67 -6.58
C THR A 180 1.25 9.98 -6.53
N THR A 181 2.08 9.02 -6.07
CA THR A 181 3.54 9.20 -6.04
C THR A 181 4.10 9.44 -7.43
N ILE A 182 3.65 8.69 -8.43
CA ILE A 182 4.06 8.87 -9.83
C ILE A 182 3.66 10.27 -10.34
N GLU A 183 2.42 10.71 -10.06
CA GLU A 183 1.94 12.04 -10.42
C GLU A 183 2.77 13.15 -9.78
N LEU A 184 3.04 13.05 -8.48
CA LEU A 184 3.86 14.02 -7.74
C LEU A 184 5.31 14.05 -8.24
N ALA A 185 5.92 12.89 -8.49
CA ALA A 185 7.26 12.79 -9.03
C ALA A 185 7.37 13.44 -10.42
N ARG A 186 6.42 13.17 -11.30
CA ARG A 186 6.35 13.83 -12.62
C ARG A 186 6.14 15.34 -12.47
N GLY A 187 5.35 15.79 -11.50
CA GLY A 187 5.18 17.22 -11.18
C GLY A 187 6.45 17.89 -10.67
N LEU A 188 7.41 17.13 -10.14
CA LEU A 188 8.78 17.58 -9.78
C LEU A 188 9.77 17.50 -10.94
N GLY A 189 9.32 17.12 -12.15
CA GLY A 189 10.15 16.97 -13.34
C GLY A 189 10.96 15.66 -13.39
N LEU A 190 10.63 14.67 -12.53
CA LEU A 190 11.35 13.41 -12.52
C LEU A 190 10.87 12.48 -13.64
N THR A 191 11.83 11.80 -14.26
CA THR A 191 11.52 10.67 -15.14
C THR A 191 11.07 9.49 -14.30
N VAL A 192 9.87 8.96 -14.59
CA VAL A 192 9.31 7.79 -13.90
C VAL A 192 9.18 6.63 -14.89
N LYS A 193 9.80 5.51 -14.56
CA LYS A 193 9.76 4.27 -15.35
C LYS A 193 9.04 3.15 -14.59
N GLU A 194 8.09 2.56 -15.23
CA GLU A 194 7.34 1.39 -14.77
C GLU A 194 7.87 0.18 -15.55
N GLN A 195 8.65 -0.68 -14.90
CA GLN A 195 9.38 -1.76 -15.56
C GLN A 195 9.61 -2.95 -14.64
N ASP A 196 10.05 -4.08 -15.19
CA ASP A 196 10.49 -5.21 -14.39
C ASP A 196 11.79 -4.84 -13.66
N LEU A 197 11.80 -5.04 -12.36
CA LEU A 197 12.92 -4.72 -11.46
C LEU A 197 13.43 -6.00 -10.81
N GLN A 198 14.72 -6.13 -10.68
CA GLN A 198 15.37 -7.25 -10.01
C GLN A 198 16.08 -6.77 -8.74
N SER A 199 16.46 -7.71 -7.85
CA SER A 199 17.20 -7.38 -6.62
C SER A 199 18.47 -6.56 -6.90
N TYR A 200 19.12 -6.76 -8.05
CA TYR A 200 20.26 -5.97 -8.48
C TYR A 200 19.94 -4.46 -8.51
N HIS A 201 18.78 -4.08 -9.03
CA HIS A 201 18.38 -2.67 -9.05
C HIS A 201 18.22 -2.08 -7.64
N ALA A 202 17.73 -2.90 -6.69
CA ALA A 202 17.54 -2.46 -5.31
C ALA A 202 18.87 -2.29 -4.55
N VAL A 203 19.82 -3.22 -4.74
CA VAL A 203 21.14 -3.13 -4.08
C VAL A 203 22.04 -2.05 -4.67
N THR A 204 21.77 -1.59 -5.89
CA THR A 204 22.53 -0.55 -6.59
C THR A 204 21.80 0.80 -6.67
N ALA A 205 20.61 0.89 -6.03
CA ALA A 205 19.83 2.11 -6.01
C ALA A 205 20.47 3.19 -5.15
N ASP A 206 20.28 4.44 -5.54
CA ASP A 206 20.69 5.62 -4.75
C ASP A 206 19.76 5.80 -3.54
N GLU A 207 18.44 5.58 -3.72
CA GLU A 207 17.41 5.66 -2.69
C GLU A 207 16.33 4.60 -2.94
N ALA A 208 15.59 4.25 -1.89
CA ALA A 208 14.39 3.44 -2.00
C ALA A 208 13.31 3.89 -1.01
N PHE A 209 12.05 3.64 -1.35
CA PHE A 209 10.92 3.91 -0.47
C PHE A 209 9.71 3.04 -0.82
N ILE A 210 8.76 3.02 0.10
CA ILE A 210 7.47 2.34 -0.07
C ILE A 210 6.31 3.33 0.02
N THR A 211 5.17 2.96 -0.57
CA THR A 211 3.97 3.79 -0.53
C THR A 211 2.72 2.99 -0.18
N SER A 212 1.88 3.54 0.67
CA SER A 212 0.54 3.02 0.96
C SER A 212 -0.40 4.13 1.42
N THR A 213 -1.70 3.88 1.43
CA THR A 213 -2.70 4.88 1.83
C THR A 213 -2.49 5.39 3.27
N GLY A 214 -2.10 4.51 4.21
CA GLY A 214 -1.91 4.93 5.60
C GLY A 214 -0.53 5.52 5.88
N MET A 215 0.52 5.13 5.11
CA MET A 215 1.90 5.57 5.35
C MET A 215 2.36 6.68 4.41
N CYS A 216 1.58 6.98 3.37
CA CYS A 216 1.97 7.87 2.27
C CYS A 216 3.28 7.40 1.62
N VAL A 217 4.40 8.02 1.94
CA VAL A 217 5.76 7.65 1.51
C VAL A 217 6.59 7.35 2.76
N MET A 218 7.29 6.22 2.78
CA MET A 218 8.16 5.81 3.89
C MET A 218 9.51 5.33 3.33
N PRO A 219 10.64 5.89 3.79
CA PRO A 219 11.97 5.53 3.30
C PRO A 219 12.32 4.06 3.54
N VAL A 220 13.12 3.49 2.65
CA VAL A 220 13.78 2.20 2.80
C VAL A 220 15.29 2.43 2.74
N THR A 221 16.00 2.05 3.79
CA THR A 221 17.45 2.29 3.95
C THR A 221 18.26 1.00 3.98
N ARG A 222 17.60 -0.15 4.03
CA ARG A 222 18.24 -1.47 3.94
C ARG A 222 17.43 -2.42 3.07
N PHE A 223 18.12 -3.19 2.23
CA PHE A 223 17.55 -4.22 1.40
C PHE A 223 18.35 -5.51 1.52
N ASN A 224 17.73 -6.62 1.92
CA ASN A 224 18.38 -7.91 2.16
C ASN A 224 19.67 -7.80 3.01
N GLY A 225 19.63 -7.00 4.07
CA GLY A 225 20.77 -6.78 4.97
C GLY A 225 21.80 -5.75 4.48
N GLN A 226 21.79 -5.34 3.20
CA GLN A 226 22.67 -4.34 2.63
C GLN A 226 22.08 -2.94 2.76
N LEU A 227 22.92 -1.92 2.88
CA LEU A 227 22.48 -0.53 2.84
C LEU A 227 22.02 -0.16 1.41
N VAL A 228 20.96 0.64 1.33
CA VAL A 228 20.55 1.33 0.10
C VAL A 228 21.18 2.72 0.16
N GLY A 229 21.90 3.12 -0.88
CA GLY A 229 22.65 4.37 -0.89
C GLY A 229 23.63 4.44 0.28
N ASP A 230 23.54 5.48 1.06
CA ASP A 230 24.37 5.70 2.28
C ASP A 230 23.70 5.14 3.56
N GLY A 231 22.57 4.45 3.44
CA GLY A 231 21.82 3.90 4.57
C GLY A 231 20.95 4.91 5.30
N LYS A 232 20.66 6.05 4.68
CA LYS A 232 19.78 7.10 5.20
C LYS A 232 18.66 7.41 4.22
N PRO A 233 17.54 8.01 4.68
CA PRO A 233 16.54 8.54 3.79
C PRO A 233 17.14 9.54 2.80
N GLY A 234 17.02 9.25 1.51
CA GLY A 234 17.61 10.07 0.47
C GLY A 234 16.83 11.37 0.22
N LYS A 235 17.50 12.34 -0.41
CA LYS A 235 16.95 13.68 -0.65
C LYS A 235 15.65 13.64 -1.46
N LEU A 236 15.62 12.85 -2.54
CA LEU A 236 14.46 12.78 -3.41
C LEU A 236 13.25 12.15 -2.69
N THR A 237 13.48 11.12 -1.87
CA THR A 237 12.46 10.54 -1.00
C THR A 237 11.89 11.58 -0.03
N LEU A 238 12.74 12.38 0.60
CA LEU A 238 12.30 13.45 1.51
C LEU A 238 11.53 14.56 0.77
N ASP A 239 11.98 14.95 -0.42
CA ASP A 239 11.27 15.92 -1.26
C ASP A 239 9.86 15.40 -1.65
N LEU A 240 9.74 14.13 -2.01
CA LEU A 240 8.45 13.48 -2.27
C LEU A 240 7.56 13.42 -1.02
N MET A 241 8.12 13.13 0.16
CA MET A 241 7.37 13.16 1.41
C MET A 241 6.80 14.56 1.68
N ASN A 242 7.59 15.60 1.48
CA ASN A 242 7.14 16.98 1.66
C ASN A 242 6.05 17.33 0.63
N ARG A 243 6.24 16.94 -0.62
CA ARG A 243 5.24 17.16 -1.68
C ARG A 243 3.92 16.42 -1.41
N TRP A 244 3.99 15.24 -0.78
CA TRP A 244 2.81 14.53 -0.32
C TRP A 244 2.07 15.29 0.78
N LYS A 245 2.79 15.80 1.79
CA LYS A 245 2.18 16.61 2.86
C LYS A 245 1.42 17.80 2.32
N GLU A 246 2.04 18.53 1.37
CA GLU A 246 1.40 19.65 0.68
C GLU A 246 0.15 19.20 -0.10
N HIS A 247 0.26 18.10 -0.86
CA HIS A 247 -0.83 17.60 -1.69
C HIS A 247 -2.07 17.19 -0.90
N VAL A 248 -1.89 16.61 0.28
CA VAL A 248 -3.01 16.16 1.13
C VAL A 248 -3.37 17.15 2.24
N ASP A 249 -2.62 18.24 2.37
CA ASP A 249 -2.73 19.22 3.46
C ASP A 249 -2.70 18.55 4.85
N PHE A 250 -1.76 17.58 5.02
CA PHE A 250 -1.67 16.79 6.22
C PHE A 250 -0.23 16.30 6.47
N ASP A 251 0.35 16.66 7.62
CA ASP A 251 1.66 16.14 8.03
C ASP A 251 1.53 14.77 8.70
N PHE A 252 1.54 13.73 7.89
CA PHE A 252 1.45 12.34 8.33
C PHE A 252 2.64 11.90 9.20
N VAL A 253 3.81 12.54 9.08
CA VAL A 253 4.97 12.26 9.92
C VAL A 253 4.78 12.84 11.32
N ALA A 254 4.40 14.11 11.41
CA ALA A 254 4.09 14.75 12.69
C ALA A 254 2.91 14.05 13.38
N HIS A 255 1.89 13.66 12.63
CA HIS A 255 0.76 12.88 13.14
C HIS A 255 1.22 11.53 13.72
N ALA A 256 2.04 10.76 12.97
CA ALA A 256 2.58 9.48 13.46
C ALA A 256 3.32 9.64 14.79
N LYS A 257 4.17 10.68 14.92
CA LYS A 257 4.94 10.98 16.13
C LYS A 257 4.09 11.42 17.31
N ARG A 258 2.98 12.11 17.05
CA ARG A 258 2.08 12.63 18.11
C ARG A 258 1.45 11.50 18.94
N PHE A 259 1.24 10.34 18.36
CA PHE A 259 0.57 9.20 18.98
C PHE A 259 1.52 8.05 19.34
N THR A 260 2.85 8.29 19.34
CA THR A 260 3.86 7.31 19.81
C THR A 260 3.91 7.16 21.32
#